data_039eb1ff888f28a39e6c5afaf6fe1bf9
#
_entry.id   039eb1ff888f28a39e6c5afaf6fe1bf9
#
_cell.length_a   1.000
_cell.length_b   1.000
_cell.length_c   1.000
_cell.angle_alpha   90.00
_cell.angle_beta   90.00
_cell.angle_gamma   90.00
#
_symmetry.space_group_name_H-M   'P 1'
#
loop_
_entity.id
_entity.type
_entity.pdbx_description
1 polymer ?
#
loop_
_entity_poly.entity_id
_entity_poly.type
_entity_poly.pdbx_seq_one_letter_code
_entity_poly.pdbx_strand_id
1 'polypeptide(L)'
;MIGSNLVTKRMQAYAGNYTKGRSRYGKITEITVHHCAGIMSIDDLGRLWQRVGREGSSHYGVSGTQIGQYVSEDDIAWTNSHWASNCRAVTIETSNSGGAPNWPVAD
;
A
#
# COMPACT_ATOMS: atom_id res chain seq x y z
N MET A 1 1.57 -13.89 4.13
CA MET A 1 0.84 -12.91 3.32
C MET A 1 0.50 -13.48 1.96
N ILE A 2 -0.72 -13.28 1.52
CA ILE A 2 -1.12 -13.55 0.14
C ILE A 2 -0.75 -12.33 -0.72
N GLY A 3 -0.03 -12.56 -1.81
CA GLY A 3 0.40 -11.48 -2.66
C GLY A 3 1.20 -11.95 -3.87
N SER A 4 1.72 -10.98 -4.62
CA SER A 4 2.49 -11.21 -5.83
C SER A 4 3.83 -11.86 -5.53
N ASN A 5 4.28 -12.74 -6.43
CA ASN A 5 5.63 -13.31 -6.38
C ASN A 5 6.70 -12.34 -6.90
N LEU A 6 6.31 -11.16 -7.38
CA LEU A 6 7.24 -10.12 -7.81
C LEU A 6 7.75 -9.25 -6.65
N VAL A 7 7.21 -9.45 -5.45
CA VAL A 7 7.59 -8.68 -4.26
C VAL A 7 9.06 -8.94 -3.91
N THR A 8 9.80 -7.84 -3.69
CA THR A 8 11.21 -7.91 -3.32
C THR A 8 11.41 -7.88 -1.81
N LYS A 9 10.45 -7.35 -1.05
CA LYS A 9 10.52 -7.30 0.41
C LYS A 9 9.12 -7.22 1.02
N ARG A 10 8.90 -7.92 2.12
CA ARG A 10 7.66 -7.84 2.89
C ARG A 10 7.92 -7.20 4.25
N MET A 11 7.07 -6.23 4.63
CA MET A 11 7.11 -5.55 5.91
C MET A 11 5.66 -5.41 6.41
N GLN A 12 5.24 -6.28 7.31
CA GLN A 12 3.85 -6.27 7.79
C GLN A 12 3.51 -4.94 8.45
N ALA A 13 2.42 -4.30 8.00
CA ALA A 13 1.88 -3.09 8.62
C ALA A 13 1.45 -3.36 10.07
N TYR A 14 1.46 -2.30 10.89
CA TYR A 14 0.92 -2.39 12.24
C TYR A 14 -0.56 -2.80 12.20
N ALA A 15 -0.96 -3.71 13.09
CA ALA A 15 -2.32 -4.28 13.10
C ALA A 15 -3.44 -3.22 13.22
N GLY A 16 -3.15 -2.07 13.83
CA GLY A 16 -4.09 -0.95 13.92
C GLY A 16 -4.20 -0.10 12.66
N ASN A 17 -3.49 -0.43 11.59
CA ASN A 17 -3.46 0.34 10.35
C ASN A 17 -4.13 -0.37 9.17
N TYR A 18 -4.71 -1.53 9.37
CA TYR A 18 -5.46 -2.26 8.35
C TYR A 18 -6.53 -3.14 9.01
N THR A 19 -7.44 -3.68 8.20
CA THR A 19 -8.49 -4.58 8.69
C THR A 19 -8.23 -5.99 8.22
N LYS A 20 -8.20 -6.94 9.14
CA LYS A 20 -8.02 -8.35 8.84
C LYS A 20 -9.31 -8.98 8.33
N GLY A 21 -9.21 -9.84 7.32
CA GLY A 21 -10.34 -10.65 6.85
C GLY A 21 -11.21 -9.96 5.81
N ARG A 22 -10.69 -9.69 4.63
CA ARG A 22 -11.42 -9.10 3.50
C ARG A 22 -12.72 -9.83 3.17
N SER A 23 -12.71 -11.16 3.23
CA SER A 23 -13.85 -11.98 2.79
C SER A 23 -15.16 -11.65 3.51
N ARG A 24 -15.09 -11.05 4.70
CA ARG A 24 -16.29 -10.59 5.44
C ARG A 24 -16.97 -9.40 4.79
N TYR A 25 -16.27 -8.67 3.92
CA TYR A 25 -16.69 -7.39 3.39
C TYR A 25 -16.85 -7.38 1.88
N GLY A 26 -16.41 -8.43 1.19
CA GLY A 26 -16.55 -8.56 -0.25
C GLY A 26 -15.33 -9.14 -0.95
N LYS A 27 -15.28 -8.90 -2.26
CA LYS A 27 -14.24 -9.38 -3.15
C LYS A 27 -13.40 -8.24 -3.67
N ILE A 28 -12.17 -8.56 -4.11
CA ILE A 28 -11.34 -7.61 -4.86
C ILE A 28 -11.96 -7.42 -6.24
N THR A 29 -12.32 -6.19 -6.56
CA THR A 29 -12.89 -5.82 -7.86
C THR A 29 -12.18 -4.65 -8.50
N GLU A 30 -11.22 -4.02 -7.80
CA GLU A 30 -10.50 -2.87 -8.33
C GLU A 30 -9.08 -2.80 -7.82
N ILE A 31 -8.24 -2.08 -8.57
CA ILE A 31 -6.88 -1.74 -8.18
C ILE A 31 -6.81 -0.22 -8.08
N THR A 32 -6.32 0.28 -6.97
CA THR A 32 -6.11 1.72 -6.76
C THR A 32 -4.63 2.02 -6.73
N VAL A 33 -4.20 2.98 -7.52
CA VAL A 33 -2.81 3.45 -7.56
C VAL A 33 -2.76 4.87 -7.02
N HIS A 34 -1.91 5.09 -6.01
CA HIS A 34 -1.70 6.39 -5.39
C HIS A 34 -0.26 6.83 -5.59
N HIS A 35 -0.06 8.14 -5.76
CA HIS A 35 1.25 8.77 -5.65
C HIS A 35 1.55 9.09 -4.18
N CYS A 36 2.79 8.82 -3.76
CA CYS A 36 3.25 9.19 -2.42
C CYS A 36 3.41 10.70 -2.23
N ALA A 37 3.35 11.49 -3.31
CA ALA A 37 3.67 12.91 -3.31
C ALA A 37 5.08 13.22 -2.77
N GLY A 38 6.03 12.32 -3.02
CA GLY A 38 7.41 12.43 -2.56
C GLY A 38 8.26 11.27 -3.06
N ILE A 39 9.55 11.32 -2.72
CA ILE A 39 10.50 10.25 -3.01
C ILE A 39 10.58 9.37 -1.77
N MET A 40 10.13 8.13 -1.87
CA MET A 40 10.12 7.17 -0.77
C MET A 40 10.62 5.81 -1.23
N SER A 41 11.50 5.21 -0.45
CA SER A 41 11.86 3.82 -0.65
C SER A 41 10.71 2.90 -0.18
N ILE A 42 10.74 1.63 -0.58
CA ILE A 42 9.78 0.66 -0.05
C ILE A 42 9.93 0.47 1.46
N ASP A 43 11.15 0.66 1.99
CA ASP A 43 11.40 0.60 3.43
C ASP A 43 10.78 1.80 4.16
N ASP A 44 10.86 2.99 3.57
CA ASP A 44 10.23 4.19 4.14
C ASP A 44 8.72 4.02 4.24
N LEU A 45 8.09 3.51 3.18
CA LEU A 45 6.67 3.19 3.19
C LEU A 45 6.33 2.15 4.26
N GLY A 46 7.14 1.08 4.34
CA GLY A 46 6.95 0.05 5.34
C GLY A 46 7.00 0.59 6.77
N ARG A 47 7.98 1.44 7.06
CA ARG A 47 8.09 2.10 8.36
C ARG A 47 6.91 3.01 8.67
N LEU A 48 6.41 3.71 7.64
CA LEU A 48 5.22 4.56 7.78
C LEU A 48 3.99 3.73 8.16
N TRP A 49 3.78 2.60 7.48
CA TRP A 49 2.64 1.73 7.76
C TRP A 49 2.80 0.94 9.07
N GLN A 50 4.01 0.86 9.61
CA GLN A 50 4.26 0.24 10.92
C GLN A 50 4.12 1.20 12.08
N ARG A 51 3.91 2.49 11.81
CA ARG A 51 3.76 3.50 12.86
C ARG A 51 2.42 3.36 13.56
N VAL A 52 2.45 3.23 14.88
CA VAL A 52 1.24 3.21 15.72
C VAL A 52 0.49 4.53 15.56
N GLY A 53 -0.82 4.46 15.34
CA GLY A 53 -1.66 5.64 15.19
C GLY A 53 -1.64 6.28 13.81
N ARG A 54 -0.93 5.69 12.84
CA ARG A 54 -0.93 6.20 11.46
C ARG A 54 -2.32 6.13 10.82
N GLU A 55 -3.07 5.06 11.13
CA GLU A 55 -4.42 4.80 10.60
C GLU A 55 -4.46 4.79 9.07
N GLY A 56 -3.42 4.22 8.47
CA GLY A 56 -3.31 4.11 7.03
C GLY A 56 -2.32 3.04 6.62
N SER A 57 -2.55 2.45 5.44
CA SER A 57 -1.67 1.43 4.87
C SER A 57 -1.97 1.24 3.39
N SER A 58 -1.07 0.52 2.70
CA SER A 58 -1.31 0.01 1.35
C SER A 58 -0.91 -1.45 1.30
N HIS A 59 -1.43 -2.19 0.32
CA HIS A 59 -1.00 -3.56 0.10
C HIS A 59 0.44 -3.57 -0.41
N TYR A 60 0.74 -2.73 -1.37
CA TYR A 60 2.03 -2.68 -2.05
C TYR A 60 2.59 -1.27 -2.09
N GLY A 61 3.91 -1.21 -2.21
CA GLY A 61 4.64 0.00 -2.54
C GLY A 61 5.61 -0.29 -3.68
N VAL A 62 5.75 0.64 -4.60
CA VAL A 62 6.68 0.52 -5.73
C VAL A 62 7.62 1.72 -5.73
N SER A 63 8.91 1.44 -5.77
CA SER A 63 9.94 2.46 -5.88
C SER A 63 11.06 1.93 -6.77
N GLY A 64 11.19 2.48 -7.98
CA GLY A 64 12.11 1.97 -8.98
C GLY A 64 11.75 0.52 -9.34
N THR A 65 12.72 -0.37 -9.20
CA THR A 65 12.55 -1.81 -9.45
C THR A 65 12.14 -2.60 -8.21
N GLN A 66 11.96 -1.92 -7.06
CA GLN A 66 11.63 -2.56 -5.79
C GLN A 66 10.13 -2.57 -5.58
N ILE A 67 9.62 -3.70 -5.10
CA ILE A 67 8.20 -3.87 -4.77
C ILE A 67 8.11 -4.36 -3.32
N GLY A 68 7.50 -3.55 -2.47
CA GLY A 68 7.22 -3.91 -1.10
C GLY A 68 5.79 -4.42 -0.95
N GLN A 69 5.57 -5.32 0.01
CA GLN A 69 4.22 -5.70 0.43
C GLN A 69 4.08 -5.51 1.92
N TYR A 70 2.99 -4.86 2.33
CA TYR A 70 2.76 -4.45 3.71
C TYR A 70 1.48 -5.03 4.31
N VAL A 71 0.52 -5.36 3.46
CA VAL A 71 -0.76 -5.95 3.86
C VAL A 71 -1.06 -7.11 2.92
N SER A 72 -1.52 -8.22 3.46
CA SER A 72 -1.94 -9.37 2.67
C SER A 72 -3.14 -9.01 1.79
N GLU A 73 -3.25 -9.56 0.58
CA GLU A 73 -4.39 -9.27 -0.29
C GLU A 73 -5.71 -9.78 0.26
N ASP A 74 -5.70 -10.73 1.18
CA ASP A 74 -6.92 -11.18 1.86
C ASP A 74 -7.29 -10.32 3.08
N ASP A 75 -6.56 -9.24 3.32
CA ASP A 75 -6.86 -8.22 4.31
C ASP A 75 -7.13 -6.89 3.60
N ILE A 76 -7.69 -5.92 4.32
CA ILE A 76 -8.09 -4.62 3.78
C ILE A 76 -7.09 -3.57 4.21
N ALA A 77 -6.39 -2.97 3.25
CA ALA A 77 -5.54 -1.81 3.51
C ALA A 77 -6.40 -0.53 3.63
N TRP A 78 -5.96 0.38 4.45
CA TRP A 78 -6.61 1.68 4.64
C TRP A 78 -5.90 2.74 3.81
N THR A 79 -6.15 2.72 2.51
CA THR A 79 -5.50 3.61 1.54
C THR A 79 -6.42 4.71 1.07
N ASN A 80 -7.68 4.36 0.78
CA ASN A 80 -8.69 5.29 0.33
C ASN A 80 -9.41 5.87 1.56
N SER A 81 -9.84 7.12 1.48
CA SER A 81 -10.65 7.72 2.53
C SER A 81 -12.11 7.29 2.48
N HIS A 82 -12.41 6.22 1.75
CA HIS A 82 -13.75 5.68 1.55
C HIS A 82 -13.75 4.19 1.85
N TRP A 83 -14.51 3.79 2.88
CA TRP A 83 -14.50 2.41 3.37
C TRP A 83 -14.91 1.39 2.31
N ALA A 84 -15.98 1.68 1.54
CA ALA A 84 -16.44 0.76 0.51
C ALA A 84 -15.39 0.49 -0.57
N SER A 85 -14.62 1.52 -0.95
CA SER A 85 -13.49 1.36 -1.87
C SER A 85 -12.38 0.50 -1.26
N ASN A 86 -12.03 0.72 0.00
CA ASN A 86 -11.02 -0.09 0.68
C ASN A 86 -11.41 -1.56 0.69
N CYS A 87 -12.69 -1.86 0.92
CA CYS A 87 -13.17 -3.25 1.01
C CYS A 87 -12.99 -4.04 -0.27
N ARG A 88 -12.92 -3.39 -1.44
CA ARG A 88 -12.86 -4.07 -2.74
C ARG A 88 -11.58 -3.80 -3.53
N ALA A 89 -10.62 -3.07 -2.98
CA ALA A 89 -9.41 -2.67 -3.70
C ALA A 89 -8.17 -3.40 -3.22
N VAL A 90 -7.28 -3.69 -4.16
CA VAL A 90 -5.85 -3.85 -3.91
C VAL A 90 -5.21 -2.50 -4.18
N THR A 91 -4.39 -2.00 -3.27
CA THR A 91 -3.86 -0.64 -3.33
C THR A 91 -2.35 -0.63 -3.43
N ILE A 92 -1.85 0.27 -4.26
CA ILE A 92 -0.43 0.40 -4.57
C ILE A 92 -0.02 1.87 -4.40
N GLU A 93 0.95 2.12 -3.55
CA GLU A 93 1.59 3.43 -3.43
C GLU A 93 2.82 3.46 -4.32
N THR A 94 2.96 4.50 -5.13
CA THR A 94 4.10 4.68 -6.02
C THR A 94 4.94 5.86 -5.57
N SER A 95 6.26 5.65 -5.47
CA SER A 95 7.20 6.73 -5.21
C SER A 95 7.35 7.59 -6.44
N ASN A 96 7.53 8.91 -6.25
CA ASN A 96 7.94 9.80 -7.31
C ASN A 96 9.44 9.65 -7.58
N SER A 97 9.85 9.92 -8.81
CA SER A 97 11.28 9.98 -9.18
C SER A 97 11.88 11.37 -8.96
N GLY A 98 11.04 12.36 -8.68
CA GLY A 98 11.46 13.73 -8.42
C GLY A 98 10.47 14.43 -7.50
N GLY A 99 10.83 15.61 -7.04
CA GLY A 99 9.99 16.41 -6.16
C GLY A 99 8.91 17.19 -6.91
N ALA A 100 8.07 17.89 -6.11
CA ALA A 100 7.08 18.82 -6.66
C ALA A 100 7.77 19.92 -7.49
N PRO A 101 7.10 20.53 -8.51
CA PRO A 101 5.72 20.27 -8.92
C PRO A 101 5.58 19.11 -9.93
N ASN A 102 6.67 18.59 -10.43
CA ASN A 102 6.68 17.50 -11.39
C ASN A 102 6.87 16.18 -10.64
N TRP A 103 5.81 15.50 -10.33
CA TRP A 103 5.86 14.26 -9.57
C TRP A 103 5.77 13.02 -10.48
N PRO A 104 6.81 12.76 -11.32
CA PRO A 104 6.77 11.57 -12.15
C PRO A 104 6.89 10.31 -11.29
N VAL A 105 6.19 9.27 -11.70
CA VAL A 105 6.30 7.96 -11.06
C VAL A 105 7.69 7.38 -11.38
N ALA A 106 8.36 6.80 -10.39
CA ALA A 106 9.65 6.14 -10.58
C ALA A 106 9.45 4.86 -11.42
N ASP A 107 10.41 4.63 -12.30
CA ASP A 107 10.42 3.45 -13.17
C ASP A 107 10.57 2.14 -12.40
#